data_84f5fbdfbb448b06b9ff261faf630c30
#
_entry.id   84f5fbdfbb448b06b9ff261faf630c30
#
_cell.length_a   1.000
_cell.length_b   1.000
_cell.length_c   1.000
_cell.angle_alpha   90.00
_cell.angle_beta   90.00
_cell.angle_gamma   90.00
#
_symmetry.space_group_name_H-M   'P 1'
#
loop_
_entity.id
_entity.type
_entity.pdbx_description
1 polymer ?
#
loop_
_entity_poly.entity_id
_entity_poly.type
_entity_poly.pdbx_seq_one_letter_code
_entity_poly.pdbx_strand_id
1 'polypeptide(L)'
;MNKVLLVASLLLVNQLSFSAHHGGEHNSDKVIIGYDTTEGVKKPLYGGSLDNIRIWEDYIAAHTNRDLNAIRAANAEDFMGWAPNGQVIEGSDAHIAFLAEWFANSDPQWTHMYSIANNFIDENGKLQEWVTTEWAVKDVINDAEINSQEVFDVLIEDGKIKYIYVTARPTLPSQ
;
A
#
# COMPACT_ATOMS: atom_id res chain seq x y z
N MET A 1 -3.95 82.78 -9.86
CA MET A 1 -3.53 81.70 -10.74
C MET A 1 -2.46 80.93 -10.05
N ASN A 2 -2.86 79.91 -9.22
CA ASN A 2 -1.92 79.07 -8.49
C ASN A 2 -1.99 77.63 -9.07
N LYS A 3 -0.87 77.23 -9.66
CA LYS A 3 -0.68 75.85 -10.16
C LYS A 3 -0.29 74.97 -8.96
N VAL A 4 -1.12 74.03 -8.61
CA VAL A 4 -0.83 72.97 -7.66
C VAL A 4 -0.14 71.86 -8.42
N LEU A 5 1.11 71.57 -8.06
CA LEU A 5 1.89 70.44 -8.58
C LEU A 5 1.55 69.21 -7.74
N LEU A 6 0.94 68.19 -8.34
CA LEU A 6 0.65 66.91 -7.71
C LEU A 6 1.86 65.99 -7.91
N VAL A 7 2.62 65.72 -6.84
CA VAL A 7 3.72 64.76 -6.87
C VAL A 7 3.13 63.38 -6.52
N ALA A 8 3.05 62.51 -7.50
CA ALA A 8 2.67 61.11 -7.30
C ALA A 8 3.89 60.29 -6.84
N SER A 9 3.92 59.95 -5.57
CA SER A 9 4.93 59.06 -5.03
C SER A 9 4.58 57.60 -5.41
N LEU A 10 5.40 57.03 -6.30
CA LEU A 10 5.32 55.64 -6.72
C LEU A 10 6.01 54.79 -5.63
N LEU A 11 5.20 54.15 -4.78
CA LEU A 11 5.68 53.14 -3.83
C LEU A 11 5.92 51.82 -4.56
N LEU A 12 7.19 51.52 -4.87
CA LEU A 12 7.62 50.21 -5.32
C LEU A 12 7.51 49.27 -4.12
N VAL A 13 6.47 48.43 -4.07
CA VAL A 13 6.40 47.30 -3.18
C VAL A 13 7.23 46.17 -3.78
N ASN A 14 8.45 45.98 -3.29
CA ASN A 14 9.24 44.78 -3.58
C ASN A 14 8.54 43.58 -2.92
N GLN A 15 7.85 42.80 -3.74
CA GLN A 15 7.38 41.48 -3.35
C GLN A 15 8.60 40.54 -3.29
N LEU A 16 9.14 40.36 -2.10
CA LEU A 16 10.06 39.24 -1.82
C LEU A 16 9.27 37.97 -1.93
N SER A 17 9.34 37.34 -3.10
CA SER A 17 8.87 35.96 -3.28
C SER A 17 9.75 35.06 -2.44
N PHE A 18 9.27 34.65 -1.26
CA PHE A 18 9.82 33.52 -0.53
C PHE A 18 9.49 32.25 -1.33
N SER A 19 10.40 31.85 -2.21
CA SER A 19 10.44 30.48 -2.70
C SER A 19 10.77 29.60 -1.50
N ALA A 20 9.74 29.01 -0.90
CA ALA A 20 9.93 27.89 -0.01
C ALA A 20 10.47 26.73 -0.84
N HIS A 21 11.79 26.61 -0.91
CA HIS A 21 12.48 25.40 -1.35
C HIS A 21 12.23 24.36 -0.28
N HIS A 22 11.14 23.60 -0.42
CA HIS A 22 10.99 22.30 0.22
C HIS A 22 11.74 21.25 -0.59
N GLY A 23 13.04 21.47 -0.75
CA GLY A 23 14.00 20.52 -1.24
C GLY A 23 14.86 20.07 -0.07
N GLY A 24 14.22 19.53 0.95
CA GLY A 24 14.91 18.67 1.92
C GLY A 24 15.05 17.31 1.25
N GLU A 25 16.13 17.07 0.51
CA GLU A 25 16.66 15.72 0.42
C GLU A 25 16.96 15.28 1.86
N HIS A 26 16.00 14.62 2.51
CA HIS A 26 16.29 13.75 3.62
C HIS A 26 17.12 12.61 3.01
N ASN A 27 18.44 12.80 2.97
CA ASN A 27 19.39 11.73 2.93
C ASN A 27 19.33 11.05 4.31
N SER A 28 18.15 10.48 4.62
CA SER A 28 18.00 9.58 5.75
C SER A 28 18.85 8.38 5.39
N ASP A 29 19.92 8.14 6.12
CA ASP A 29 20.72 6.93 6.01
C ASP A 29 19.75 5.75 5.92
N LYS A 30 19.68 5.11 4.73
CA LYS A 30 18.75 4.00 4.50
C LYS A 30 19.06 2.91 5.51
N VAL A 31 18.16 2.65 6.44
CA VAL A 31 18.34 1.62 7.46
C VAL A 31 18.15 0.26 6.82
N ILE A 32 19.19 -0.58 6.88
CA ILE A 32 19.07 -1.97 6.46
C ILE A 32 18.28 -2.71 7.52
N ILE A 33 17.15 -3.30 7.11
CA ILE A 33 16.23 -4.06 7.98
C ILE A 33 16.29 -5.56 7.72
N GLY A 34 16.97 -6.00 6.65
CA GLY A 34 17.10 -7.39 6.28
C GLY A 34 17.85 -7.59 4.98
N TYR A 35 17.72 -8.78 4.43
CA TYR A 35 18.37 -9.13 3.16
C TYR A 35 17.45 -10.02 2.34
N ASP A 36 17.39 -9.77 1.02
CA ASP A 36 16.87 -10.70 0.03
C ASP A 36 17.97 -11.59 -0.52
N THR A 37 17.67 -12.87 -0.76
CA THR A 37 18.58 -13.85 -1.32
C THR A 37 17.92 -14.73 -2.39
N THR A 38 16.74 -14.34 -2.88
CA THR A 38 15.95 -15.15 -3.82
C THR A 38 16.67 -15.45 -5.12
N GLU A 39 17.55 -14.56 -5.57
CA GLU A 39 18.38 -14.73 -6.78
C GLU A 39 19.76 -15.33 -6.49
N GLY A 40 19.98 -15.89 -5.29
CA GLY A 40 21.27 -16.46 -4.89
C GLY A 40 22.34 -15.42 -4.52
N VAL A 41 22.05 -14.14 -4.61
CA VAL A 41 22.92 -13.03 -4.21
C VAL A 41 22.28 -12.28 -3.05
N LYS A 42 23.06 -12.06 -2.00
CA LYS A 42 22.57 -11.33 -0.82
C LYS A 42 22.46 -9.84 -1.13
N LYS A 43 21.21 -9.33 -1.23
CA LYS A 43 20.88 -7.92 -1.46
C LYS A 43 20.30 -7.30 -0.19
N PRO A 44 20.65 -6.06 0.21
CA PRO A 44 20.06 -5.43 1.39
C PRO A 44 18.61 -5.03 1.13
N LEU A 45 17.74 -5.27 2.12
CA LEU A 45 16.43 -4.70 2.24
C LEU A 45 16.50 -3.47 3.15
N TYR A 46 15.84 -2.40 2.75
CA TYR A 46 15.79 -1.14 3.48
C TYR A 46 14.39 -0.88 4.02
N GLY A 47 14.27 -0.08 5.07
CA GLY A 47 12.98 0.45 5.52
C GLY A 47 12.30 1.22 4.38
N GLY A 48 11.03 0.92 4.15
CA GLY A 48 10.20 1.51 3.10
C GLY A 48 9.36 2.69 3.60
N SER A 49 8.56 3.25 2.69
CA SER A 49 7.63 4.35 3.02
C SER A 49 6.46 3.86 3.86
N LEU A 50 6.15 4.58 4.94
CA LEU A 50 4.93 4.33 5.73
C LEU A 50 3.65 4.67 4.94
N ASP A 51 3.74 5.43 3.85
CA ASP A 51 2.62 5.69 2.96
C ASP A 51 2.11 4.40 2.31
N ASN A 52 3.01 3.46 2.00
CA ASN A 52 2.64 2.16 1.46
C ASN A 52 1.85 1.31 2.47
N ILE A 53 2.14 1.43 3.77
CA ILE A 53 1.33 0.80 4.81
C ILE A 53 -0.10 1.37 4.78
N ARG A 54 -0.26 2.70 4.66
CA ARG A 54 -1.60 3.31 4.57
C ARG A 54 -2.37 2.87 3.32
N ILE A 55 -1.70 2.78 2.16
CA ILE A 55 -2.32 2.25 0.94
C ILE A 55 -2.87 0.84 1.18
N TRP A 56 -2.09 -0.01 1.85
CA TRP A 56 -2.53 -1.36 2.17
C TRP A 56 -3.67 -1.40 3.20
N GLU A 57 -3.59 -0.61 4.27
CA GLU A 57 -4.64 -0.51 5.28
C GLU A 57 -5.97 -0.02 4.68
N ASP A 58 -5.93 0.99 3.80
CA ASP A 58 -7.11 1.47 3.06
C ASP A 58 -7.68 0.38 2.14
N TYR A 59 -6.80 -0.44 1.54
CA TYR A 59 -7.19 -1.57 0.70
C TYR A 59 -7.93 -2.65 1.52
N ILE A 60 -7.43 -3.03 2.70
CA ILE A 60 -8.12 -3.96 3.60
C ILE A 60 -9.43 -3.35 4.15
N ALA A 61 -9.45 -2.05 4.43
CA ALA A 61 -10.69 -1.37 4.82
C ALA A 61 -11.76 -1.45 3.71
N ALA A 62 -11.37 -1.31 2.44
CA ALA A 62 -12.26 -1.50 1.31
C ALA A 62 -12.79 -2.95 1.23
N HIS A 63 -11.96 -3.97 1.52
CA HIS A 63 -12.41 -5.37 1.61
C HIS A 63 -13.42 -5.56 2.75
N THR A 64 -13.13 -5.04 3.94
CA THR A 64 -14.06 -5.08 5.09
C THR A 64 -15.40 -4.43 4.77
N ASN A 65 -15.37 -3.34 4.01
CA ASN A 65 -16.58 -2.61 3.59
C ASN A 65 -17.25 -3.20 2.33
N ARG A 66 -16.69 -4.25 1.72
CA ARG A 66 -17.17 -4.85 0.45
C ARG A 66 -17.20 -3.85 -0.71
N ASP A 67 -16.35 -2.82 -0.65
CA ASP A 67 -16.26 -1.79 -1.70
C ASP A 67 -15.40 -2.27 -2.88
N LEU A 68 -16.03 -3.06 -3.76
CA LEU A 68 -15.37 -3.61 -4.95
C LEU A 68 -14.88 -2.51 -5.91
N ASN A 69 -15.49 -1.32 -5.89
CA ASN A 69 -15.03 -0.20 -6.73
C ASN A 69 -13.74 0.41 -6.18
N ALA A 70 -13.64 0.61 -4.87
CA ALA A 70 -12.41 1.08 -4.24
C ALA A 70 -11.28 0.06 -4.41
N ILE A 71 -11.55 -1.25 -4.24
CA ILE A 71 -10.57 -2.32 -4.47
C ILE A 71 -10.08 -2.30 -5.92
N ARG A 72 -11.01 -2.24 -6.90
CA ARG A 72 -10.68 -2.14 -8.33
C ARG A 72 -9.79 -0.93 -8.61
N ALA A 73 -10.14 0.22 -8.05
CA ALA A 73 -9.40 1.46 -8.24
C ALA A 73 -7.98 1.40 -7.64
N ALA A 74 -7.78 0.61 -6.58
CA ALA A 74 -6.49 0.43 -5.93
C ALA A 74 -5.61 -0.62 -6.63
N ASN A 75 -6.17 -1.58 -7.36
CA ASN A 75 -5.41 -2.56 -8.11
C ASN A 75 -4.64 -1.93 -9.27
N ALA A 76 -3.45 -2.45 -9.56
CA ALA A 76 -2.77 -2.22 -10.84
C ALA A 76 -3.51 -2.93 -11.98
N GLU A 77 -3.30 -2.50 -13.21
CA GLU A 77 -3.90 -3.14 -14.39
C GLU A 77 -3.43 -4.61 -14.54
N ASP A 78 -2.15 -4.85 -14.28
CA ASP A 78 -1.48 -6.15 -14.31
C ASP A 78 -1.41 -6.80 -12.92
N PHE A 79 -2.45 -6.61 -12.11
CA PHE A 79 -2.59 -7.22 -10.78
C PHE A 79 -2.41 -8.73 -10.81
N MET A 80 -1.69 -9.27 -9.81
CA MET A 80 -1.58 -10.72 -9.59
C MET A 80 -1.75 -11.04 -8.10
N GLY A 81 -2.54 -12.08 -7.79
CA GLY A 81 -2.74 -12.59 -6.44
C GLY A 81 -2.45 -14.08 -6.35
N TRP A 82 -1.72 -14.50 -5.32
CA TRP A 82 -1.45 -15.91 -5.02
C TRP A 82 -2.09 -16.26 -3.68
N ALA A 83 -3.14 -17.08 -3.75
CA ALA A 83 -3.89 -17.51 -2.58
C ALA A 83 -3.17 -18.67 -1.85
N PRO A 84 -3.45 -18.90 -0.54
CA PRO A 84 -2.80 -19.94 0.26
C PRO A 84 -3.01 -21.36 -0.25
N ASN A 85 -4.06 -21.60 -1.02
CA ASN A 85 -4.39 -22.89 -1.63
C ASN A 85 -3.69 -23.13 -2.98
N GLY A 86 -2.83 -22.20 -3.42
CA GLY A 86 -2.11 -22.26 -4.69
C GLY A 86 -2.89 -21.70 -5.89
N GLN A 87 -4.10 -21.18 -5.69
CA GLN A 87 -4.84 -20.49 -6.75
C GLN A 87 -4.11 -19.19 -7.11
N VAL A 88 -4.02 -18.91 -8.41
CA VAL A 88 -3.51 -17.64 -8.95
C VAL A 88 -4.67 -16.85 -9.55
N ILE A 89 -4.74 -15.58 -9.22
CA ILE A 89 -5.73 -14.62 -9.71
C ILE A 89 -4.98 -13.63 -10.60
N GLU A 90 -5.30 -13.59 -11.89
CA GLU A 90 -4.62 -12.77 -12.89
C GLU A 90 -5.52 -11.63 -13.36
N GLY A 91 -5.08 -10.40 -13.08
CA GLY A 91 -5.76 -9.16 -13.46
C GLY A 91 -6.83 -8.70 -12.46
N SER A 92 -7.05 -7.38 -12.47
CA SER A 92 -8.00 -6.73 -11.56
C SER A 92 -9.43 -7.24 -11.73
N ASP A 93 -9.89 -7.51 -12.96
CA ASP A 93 -11.25 -7.98 -13.22
C ASP A 93 -11.51 -9.36 -12.62
N ALA A 94 -10.55 -10.30 -12.74
CA ALA A 94 -10.63 -11.62 -12.14
C ALA A 94 -10.64 -11.52 -10.60
N HIS A 95 -9.84 -10.62 -10.03
CA HIS A 95 -9.84 -10.37 -8.60
C HIS A 95 -11.19 -9.87 -8.09
N ILE A 96 -11.79 -8.90 -8.76
CA ILE A 96 -13.11 -8.38 -8.38
C ILE A 96 -14.20 -9.45 -8.52
N ALA A 97 -14.15 -10.29 -9.56
CA ALA A 97 -15.10 -11.39 -9.71
C ALA A 97 -14.97 -12.42 -8.58
N PHE A 98 -13.73 -12.79 -8.22
CA PHE A 98 -13.43 -13.66 -7.09
C PHE A 98 -13.98 -13.09 -5.77
N LEU A 99 -13.70 -11.82 -5.50
CA LEU A 99 -14.17 -11.16 -4.25
C LEU A 99 -15.69 -11.04 -4.21
N ALA A 100 -16.35 -10.75 -5.34
CA ALA A 100 -17.80 -10.68 -5.40
C ALA A 100 -18.45 -12.03 -5.02
N GLU A 101 -17.90 -13.15 -5.50
CA GLU A 101 -18.36 -14.49 -5.16
C GLU A 101 -18.06 -14.82 -3.69
N TRP A 102 -16.84 -14.53 -3.23
CA TRP A 102 -16.44 -14.78 -1.84
C TRP A 102 -17.35 -14.02 -0.86
N PHE A 103 -17.50 -12.71 -1.03
CA PHE A 103 -18.32 -11.87 -0.17
C PHE A 103 -19.83 -12.19 -0.22
N ALA A 104 -20.32 -12.82 -1.29
CA ALA A 104 -21.71 -13.30 -1.37
C ALA A 104 -21.96 -14.56 -0.52
N ASN A 105 -20.90 -15.32 -0.23
CA ASN A 105 -21.00 -16.64 0.41
C ASN A 105 -20.36 -16.70 1.80
N SER A 106 -19.69 -15.62 2.24
CA SER A 106 -18.98 -15.57 3.52
C SER A 106 -18.89 -14.14 4.06
N ASP A 107 -18.46 -14.00 5.32
CA ASP A 107 -18.32 -12.71 5.99
C ASP A 107 -16.92 -12.54 6.60
N PRO A 108 -15.86 -12.46 5.78
CA PRO A 108 -14.50 -12.30 6.28
C PRO A 108 -14.31 -10.97 6.99
N GLN A 109 -13.66 -11.01 8.14
CA GLN A 109 -13.28 -9.88 8.97
C GLN A 109 -11.79 -9.91 9.24
N TRP A 110 -11.12 -8.76 9.13
CA TRP A 110 -9.68 -8.62 9.32
C TRP A 110 -9.36 -7.81 10.56
N THR A 111 -8.44 -8.30 11.38
CA THR A 111 -7.89 -7.57 12.53
C THR A 111 -6.38 -7.43 12.33
N HIS A 112 -5.90 -6.18 12.27
CA HIS A 112 -4.48 -5.88 12.06
C HIS A 112 -3.61 -6.37 13.22
N MET A 113 -2.48 -7.00 12.89
CA MET A 113 -1.47 -7.45 13.85
C MET A 113 -0.20 -6.61 13.75
N TYR A 114 0.43 -6.56 12.57
CA TYR A 114 1.57 -5.68 12.29
C TYR A 114 1.71 -5.42 10.78
N SER A 115 2.46 -4.37 10.43
CA SER A 115 2.89 -4.07 9.06
C SER A 115 4.31 -3.55 9.03
N ILE A 116 5.09 -3.97 8.05
CA ILE A 116 6.47 -3.56 7.82
C ILE A 116 6.60 -3.14 6.36
N ALA A 117 6.90 -1.85 6.11
CA ALA A 117 7.27 -1.40 4.78
C ALA A 117 8.76 -1.63 4.53
N ASN A 118 9.08 -2.20 3.37
CA ASN A 118 10.44 -2.43 2.96
C ASN A 118 10.63 -2.10 1.47
N ASN A 119 11.87 -1.90 1.04
CA ASN A 119 12.19 -1.73 -0.36
C ASN A 119 13.58 -2.27 -0.70
N PHE A 120 13.80 -2.55 -1.97
CA PHE A 120 15.10 -2.91 -2.53
C PHE A 120 15.19 -2.53 -4.01
N ILE A 121 16.39 -2.55 -4.57
CA ILE A 121 16.59 -2.38 -6.01
C ILE A 121 16.74 -3.77 -6.63
N ASP A 122 15.90 -4.08 -7.61
CA ASP A 122 15.95 -5.35 -8.33
C ASP A 122 17.15 -5.43 -9.30
N GLU A 123 17.29 -6.53 -10.02
CA GLU A 123 18.38 -6.76 -10.99
C GLU A 123 18.38 -5.79 -12.18
N ASN A 124 17.22 -5.20 -12.49
CA ASN A 124 17.05 -4.22 -13.57
C ASN A 124 17.28 -2.78 -13.09
N GLY A 125 17.63 -2.57 -11.81
CA GLY A 125 17.81 -1.26 -11.20
C GLY A 125 16.49 -0.57 -10.82
N LYS A 126 15.36 -1.29 -10.83
CA LYS A 126 14.04 -0.76 -10.46
C LYS A 126 13.83 -0.86 -8.95
N LEU A 127 13.29 0.21 -8.35
CA LEU A 127 12.85 0.21 -6.97
C LEU A 127 11.62 -0.69 -6.82
N GLN A 128 11.70 -1.65 -5.91
CA GLN A 128 10.61 -2.52 -5.50
C GLN A 128 10.16 -2.11 -4.11
N GLU A 129 8.89 -1.74 -3.95
CA GLU A 129 8.32 -1.28 -2.68
C GLU A 129 7.29 -2.29 -2.18
N TRP A 130 7.55 -2.84 -1.00
CA TRP A 130 6.77 -3.92 -0.43
C TRP A 130 6.23 -3.58 0.95
N VAL A 131 5.09 -4.20 1.28
CA VAL A 131 4.54 -4.25 2.63
C VAL A 131 4.37 -5.72 3.01
N THR A 132 5.10 -6.16 4.05
CA THR A 132 4.86 -7.44 4.71
C THR A 132 3.99 -7.18 5.92
N THR A 133 2.84 -7.86 6.02
CA THR A 133 1.84 -7.57 7.05
C THR A 133 1.12 -8.83 7.51
N GLU A 134 0.73 -8.88 8.79
CA GLU A 134 -0.05 -9.99 9.35
C GLU A 134 -1.40 -9.50 9.84
N TRP A 135 -2.43 -10.29 9.56
CA TRP A 135 -3.80 -10.05 9.97
C TRP A 135 -4.41 -11.32 10.55
N ALA A 136 -5.15 -11.19 11.66
CA ALA A 136 -6.03 -12.23 12.08
C ALA A 136 -7.32 -12.14 11.24
N VAL A 137 -7.69 -13.25 10.62
CA VAL A 137 -8.88 -13.34 9.76
C VAL A 137 -9.88 -14.27 10.41
N LYS A 138 -11.11 -13.77 10.54
CA LYS A 138 -12.26 -14.52 10.94
C LYS A 138 -13.25 -14.54 9.78
N ASP A 139 -13.70 -15.73 9.40
CA ASP A 139 -14.70 -15.89 8.34
C ASP A 139 -15.81 -16.86 8.80
N VAL A 140 -16.97 -16.78 8.17
CA VAL A 140 -18.08 -17.71 8.38
C VAL A 140 -18.49 -18.29 7.04
N ILE A 141 -18.24 -19.58 6.86
CA ILE A 141 -18.55 -20.32 5.63
C ILE A 141 -19.47 -21.48 5.99
N ASN A 142 -20.67 -21.54 5.40
CA ASN A 142 -21.68 -22.58 5.69
C ASN A 142 -21.97 -22.74 7.20
N ASP A 143 -22.17 -21.62 7.90
CA ASP A 143 -22.40 -21.55 9.36
C ASP A 143 -21.21 -22.03 10.23
N ALA A 144 -20.07 -22.34 9.65
CA ALA A 144 -18.86 -22.69 10.36
C ALA A 144 -17.91 -21.49 10.47
N GLU A 145 -17.49 -21.18 11.70
CA GLU A 145 -16.46 -20.17 11.94
C GLU A 145 -15.08 -20.73 11.57
N ILE A 146 -14.38 -20.00 10.72
CA ILE A 146 -13.01 -20.28 10.29
C ILE A 146 -12.12 -19.14 10.74
N ASN A 147 -11.06 -19.47 11.48
CA ASN A 147 -10.08 -18.49 11.95
C ASN A 147 -8.71 -18.81 11.36
N SER A 148 -8.01 -17.79 10.90
CA SER A 148 -6.62 -17.90 10.42
C SER A 148 -5.79 -16.70 10.85
N GLN A 149 -4.49 -16.89 10.83
CA GLN A 149 -3.51 -15.80 10.75
C GLN A 149 -2.94 -15.80 9.35
N GLU A 150 -2.96 -14.65 8.70
CA GLU A 150 -2.56 -14.51 7.32
C GLU A 150 -1.45 -13.47 7.20
N VAL A 151 -0.36 -13.88 6.57
CA VAL A 151 0.72 -12.98 6.18
C VAL A 151 0.55 -12.65 4.71
N PHE A 152 0.56 -11.37 4.42
CA PHE A 152 0.51 -10.82 3.07
C PHE A 152 1.85 -10.17 2.76
N ASP A 153 2.45 -10.53 1.63
CA ASP A 153 3.54 -9.79 1.02
C ASP A 153 2.99 -9.06 -0.20
N VAL A 154 3.03 -7.73 -0.16
CA VAL A 154 2.32 -6.86 -1.10
C VAL A 154 3.31 -5.97 -1.83
N LEU A 155 3.39 -6.10 -3.16
CA LEU A 155 4.11 -5.16 -4.01
C LEU A 155 3.22 -3.99 -4.35
N ILE A 156 3.70 -2.79 -4.06
CA ILE A 156 3.04 -1.54 -4.42
C ILE A 156 3.88 -0.83 -5.48
N GLU A 157 3.27 -0.54 -6.61
CA GLU A 157 3.89 0.17 -7.72
C GLU A 157 3.03 1.37 -8.11
N ASP A 158 3.62 2.56 -8.15
CA ASP A 158 2.92 3.82 -8.48
C ASP A 158 1.64 4.04 -7.65
N GLY A 159 1.68 3.66 -6.36
CA GLY A 159 0.56 3.78 -5.44
C GLY A 159 -0.59 2.77 -5.69
N LYS A 160 -0.35 1.72 -6.47
CA LYS A 160 -1.30 0.65 -6.78
C LYS A 160 -0.82 -0.69 -6.24
N ILE A 161 -1.77 -1.53 -5.84
CA ILE A 161 -1.49 -2.92 -5.45
C ILE A 161 -1.25 -3.73 -6.72
N LYS A 162 -0.03 -4.21 -6.87
CA LYS A 162 0.37 -4.98 -8.06
C LYS A 162 0.40 -6.48 -7.79
N TYR A 163 1.07 -6.89 -6.71
CA TYR A 163 1.16 -8.30 -6.33
C TYR A 163 0.72 -8.49 -4.89
N ILE A 164 0.04 -9.59 -4.63
CA ILE A 164 -0.29 -10.06 -3.28
C ILE A 164 0.07 -11.54 -3.17
N TYR A 165 0.98 -11.88 -2.29
CA TYR A 165 1.23 -13.26 -1.87
C TYR A 165 0.59 -13.47 -0.50
N VAL A 166 -0.23 -14.51 -0.37
CA VAL A 166 -0.92 -14.82 0.89
C VAL A 166 -0.45 -16.15 1.43
N THR A 167 -0.01 -16.15 2.68
CA THR A 167 0.26 -17.37 3.47
C THR A 167 -0.70 -17.41 4.64
N ALA A 168 -1.46 -18.48 4.78
CA ALA A 168 -2.44 -18.63 5.85
C ALA A 168 -2.06 -19.79 6.79
N ARG A 169 -2.23 -19.56 8.10
CA ARG A 169 -2.14 -20.56 9.14
C ARG A 169 -3.47 -20.64 9.88
N PRO A 170 -4.21 -21.76 9.76
CA PRO A 170 -5.44 -21.96 10.54
C PRO A 170 -5.18 -21.84 12.05
N THR A 171 -6.10 -21.22 12.76
CA THR A 171 -6.08 -21.13 14.21
C THR A 171 -7.34 -21.83 14.77
N LEU A 172 -7.21 -22.39 15.97
CA LEU A 172 -8.39 -22.97 16.64
C LEU A 172 -9.29 -21.80 17.10
N PRO A 173 -10.63 -22.01 17.09
CA PRO A 173 -11.54 -21.07 17.73
C PRO A 173 -11.12 -20.84 19.18
N SER A 174 -11.20 -19.60 19.65
CA SER A 174 -10.98 -19.30 21.07
C SER A 174 -12.03 -20.07 21.91
N GLN A 175 -11.54 -20.84 22.87
CA GLN A 175 -12.39 -21.57 23.82
C GLN A 175 -13.07 -20.60 24.80
#